data_f7907bfdb6f4f1dd82d28b59564264ee
#
_entry.id   f7907bfdb6f4f1dd82d28b59564264ee
#
_cell.length_a   1.000
_cell.length_b   1.000
_cell.length_c   1.000
_cell.angle_alpha   90.00
_cell.angle_beta   90.00
_cell.angle_gamma   90.00
#
_symmetry.space_group_name_H-M   'P 1'
#
loop_
_entity.id
_entity.type
_entity.pdbx_description
1 polymer ?
#
loop_
_entity_poly.entity_id
_entity_poly.type
_entity_poly.pdbx_seq_one_letter_code
_entity_poly.pdbx_strand_id
1 'polypeptide(L)'
;LLSLKLQNMTVELLDDFETPELLTVKPTRSKGEYCWTCGPSVIYHFLRKYELDDITYLDSDLFFLADPKIAFDEVGNKSVAITEQGISEKFAKTYGKYCVQYLTFRNDEDGIGALTWWRDRCIEWCFQKLEDNRYGDQKYLDEFPKKWKNVYVVKNPGVGIAPWNMHRYQYDGRELSYKGETYPQVFFHMHGMKPEIIEAKPLSH
;
A
#
# COMPACT_ATOMS: atom_id res chain seq x y z
N LEU A 1 -13.65 15.51 1.23
CA LEU A 1 -12.52 15.59 2.16
C LEU A 1 -12.14 17.04 2.47
N LEU A 2 -12.06 17.94 1.47
CA LEU A 2 -11.71 19.37 1.69
C LEU A 2 -12.63 20.10 2.68
N SER A 3 -13.86 19.63 2.89
CA SER A 3 -14.82 20.20 3.87
C SER A 3 -14.63 19.66 5.29
N LEU A 4 -13.87 18.56 5.46
CA LEU A 4 -13.61 17.96 6.77
C LEU A 4 -12.38 18.61 7.38
N LYS A 5 -12.59 19.52 8.34
CA LYS A 5 -11.50 20.13 9.12
C LYS A 5 -11.04 19.15 10.22
N LEU A 6 -10.37 18.07 9.82
CA LEU A 6 -9.77 17.15 10.77
C LEU A 6 -8.42 17.70 11.24
N GLN A 7 -8.14 17.58 12.55
CA GLN A 7 -6.81 17.92 13.08
C GLN A 7 -5.77 16.95 12.49
N ASN A 8 -4.59 17.47 12.21
CA ASN A 8 -3.46 16.71 11.68
C ASN A 8 -3.71 16.07 10.30
N MET A 9 -4.60 16.62 9.49
CA MET A 9 -4.83 16.18 8.11
C MET A 9 -4.50 17.31 7.13
N THR A 10 -3.67 17.00 6.15
CA THR A 10 -3.39 17.84 5.00
C THR A 10 -3.92 17.17 3.74
N VAL A 11 -4.60 17.92 2.88
CA VAL A 11 -5.10 17.43 1.59
C VAL A 11 -4.30 18.09 0.49
N GLU A 12 -3.65 17.28 -0.33
CA GLU A 12 -2.94 17.72 -1.54
C GLU A 12 -3.77 17.34 -2.78
N LEU A 13 -3.74 18.19 -3.77
CA LEU A 13 -4.39 17.92 -5.04
C LEU A 13 -3.41 17.24 -6.00
N LEU A 14 -3.93 16.56 -6.99
CA LEU A 14 -3.13 15.90 -8.02
C LEU A 14 -2.16 16.89 -8.70
N ASP A 15 -2.64 18.09 -9.01
CA ASP A 15 -1.87 19.14 -9.67
C ASP A 15 -0.69 19.64 -8.82
N ASP A 16 -0.70 19.40 -7.50
CA ASP A 16 0.37 19.84 -6.59
C ASP A 16 1.66 19.02 -6.74
N PHE A 17 1.55 17.80 -7.27
CA PHE A 17 2.71 16.89 -7.42
C PHE A 17 2.90 16.33 -8.84
N GLU A 18 2.01 16.63 -9.79
CA GLU A 18 2.17 16.18 -11.18
C GLU A 18 3.41 16.83 -11.81
N THR A 19 4.40 16.00 -12.10
CA THR A 19 5.60 16.43 -12.82
C THR A 19 5.40 16.38 -14.34
N PRO A 20 6.25 17.04 -15.16
CA PRO A 20 6.18 16.94 -16.62
C PRO A 20 6.22 15.49 -17.14
N GLU A 21 6.98 14.61 -16.47
CA GLU A 21 7.05 13.18 -16.83
C GLU A 21 5.71 12.48 -16.59
N LEU A 22 5.05 12.73 -15.45
CA LEU A 22 3.71 12.19 -15.16
C LEU A 22 2.69 12.69 -16.17
N LEU A 23 2.69 13.99 -16.48
CA LEU A 23 1.81 14.59 -17.48
C LEU A 23 2.01 14.00 -18.88
N THR A 24 3.26 13.66 -19.23
CA THR A 24 3.58 13.02 -20.52
C THR A 24 2.95 11.63 -20.65
N VAL A 25 2.95 10.83 -19.58
CA VAL A 25 2.40 9.46 -19.61
C VAL A 25 0.90 9.40 -19.30
N LYS A 26 0.34 10.43 -18.68
CA LYS A 26 -1.09 10.51 -18.31
C LYS A 26 -2.06 10.12 -19.41
N PRO A 27 -1.95 10.63 -20.66
CA PRO A 27 -2.88 10.29 -21.74
C PRO A 27 -2.74 8.83 -22.23
N THR A 28 -1.68 8.12 -21.86
CA THR A 28 -1.43 6.73 -22.25
C THR A 28 -1.93 5.70 -21.25
N ARG A 29 -2.47 6.15 -20.11
CA ARG A 29 -2.94 5.33 -18.99
C ARG A 29 -4.46 5.47 -18.83
N SER A 30 -5.13 4.39 -18.46
CA SER A 30 -6.47 4.49 -17.88
C SER A 30 -6.42 5.24 -16.54
N LYS A 31 -7.56 5.69 -16.02
CA LYS A 31 -7.63 6.38 -14.72
C LYS A 31 -7.00 5.56 -13.58
N GLY A 32 -7.27 4.24 -13.54
CA GLY A 32 -6.68 3.35 -12.53
C GLY A 32 -5.17 3.19 -12.70
N GLU A 33 -4.71 2.94 -13.92
CA GLU A 33 -3.27 2.82 -14.22
C GLU A 33 -2.51 4.10 -13.92
N TYR A 34 -3.14 5.26 -14.16
CA TYR A 34 -2.53 6.54 -13.81
C TYR A 34 -2.44 6.74 -12.30
N CYS A 35 -3.46 6.35 -11.52
CA CYS A 35 -3.37 6.35 -10.06
C CYS A 35 -2.21 5.49 -9.57
N TRP A 36 -2.03 4.28 -10.11
CA TRP A 36 -0.89 3.41 -9.78
C TRP A 36 0.44 4.04 -10.18
N THR A 37 0.51 4.65 -11.36
CA THR A 37 1.72 5.37 -11.83
C THR A 37 2.11 6.50 -10.88
N CYS A 38 1.12 7.21 -10.32
CA CYS A 38 1.33 8.32 -9.40
C CYS A 38 1.76 7.89 -7.99
N GLY A 39 1.44 6.68 -7.55
CA GLY A 39 1.69 6.20 -6.17
C GLY A 39 3.09 6.53 -5.66
N PRO A 40 4.18 6.02 -6.27
CA PRO A 40 5.53 6.32 -5.82
C PRO A 40 5.92 7.80 -5.95
N SER A 41 5.35 8.53 -6.91
CA SER A 41 5.63 9.96 -7.09
C SER A 41 5.04 10.80 -5.96
N VAL A 42 3.82 10.49 -5.52
CA VAL A 42 3.17 11.19 -4.41
C VAL A 42 3.90 10.92 -3.09
N ILE A 43 4.32 9.67 -2.85
CA ILE A 43 5.12 9.31 -1.68
C ILE A 43 6.41 10.13 -1.65
N TYR A 44 7.14 10.19 -2.77
CA TYR A 44 8.38 10.96 -2.90
C TYR A 44 8.13 12.45 -2.69
N HIS A 45 7.04 13.00 -3.28
CA HIS A 45 6.66 14.40 -3.12
C HIS A 45 6.44 14.76 -1.64
N PHE A 46 5.63 13.98 -0.91
CA PHE A 46 5.37 14.24 0.51
C PHE A 46 6.64 14.13 1.36
N LEU A 47 7.44 13.09 1.14
CA LEU A 47 8.69 12.88 1.87
C LEU A 47 9.63 14.08 1.74
N ARG A 48 9.71 14.67 0.53
CA ARG A 48 10.58 15.81 0.24
C ARG A 48 9.97 17.14 0.65
N LYS A 49 8.69 17.37 0.38
CA LYS A 49 7.98 18.63 0.66
C LYS A 49 7.90 18.94 2.16
N TYR A 50 7.68 17.91 2.96
CA TYR A 50 7.53 18.03 4.41
C TYR A 50 8.79 17.64 5.19
N GLU A 51 9.91 17.39 4.50
CA GLU A 51 11.21 17.04 5.09
C GLU A 51 11.10 15.91 6.13
N LEU A 52 10.31 14.85 5.79
CA LEU A 52 10.02 13.76 6.70
C LEU A 52 11.23 12.82 6.83
N ASP A 53 11.42 12.25 8.02
CA ASP A 53 12.40 11.19 8.27
C ASP A 53 11.97 9.86 7.66
N ASP A 54 10.67 9.61 7.64
CA ASP A 54 10.03 8.46 6.99
C ASP A 54 8.59 8.78 6.59
N ILE A 55 8.02 7.94 5.74
CA ILE A 55 6.63 8.02 5.30
C ILE A 55 6.05 6.63 5.12
N THR A 56 4.80 6.44 5.55
CA THR A 56 4.04 5.22 5.28
C THR A 56 2.88 5.54 4.35
N TYR A 57 2.87 4.87 3.21
CA TYR A 57 1.75 4.87 2.27
C TYR A 57 0.73 3.82 2.69
N LEU A 58 -0.53 4.17 2.59
CA LEU A 58 -1.68 3.31 2.87
C LEU A 58 -2.71 3.46 1.74
N ASP A 59 -3.24 2.34 1.25
CA ASP A 59 -4.41 2.38 0.38
C ASP A 59 -5.62 2.98 1.11
N SER A 60 -6.46 3.71 0.40
CA SER A 60 -7.59 4.45 0.98
C SER A 60 -8.76 3.56 1.46
N ASP A 61 -8.74 2.29 1.11
CA ASP A 61 -9.73 1.27 1.45
C ASP A 61 -9.27 0.30 2.55
N LEU A 62 -8.34 0.73 3.39
CA LEU A 62 -7.95 0.00 4.60
C LEU A 62 -8.85 0.36 5.78
N PHE A 63 -9.32 -0.64 6.50
CA PHE A 63 -10.07 -0.50 7.74
C PHE A 63 -9.23 -1.00 8.93
N PHE A 64 -8.80 -0.09 9.79
CA PHE A 64 -7.98 -0.40 10.96
C PHE A 64 -8.83 -0.93 12.11
N LEU A 65 -8.39 -2.03 12.71
CA LEU A 65 -9.02 -2.75 13.81
C LEU A 65 -8.16 -2.75 15.09
N ALA A 66 -6.85 -2.54 14.93
CA ALA A 66 -5.90 -2.38 16.03
C ALA A 66 -4.94 -1.21 15.75
N ASP A 67 -4.13 -0.86 16.74
CA ASP A 67 -3.16 0.23 16.63
C ASP A 67 -2.12 -0.07 15.52
N PRO A 68 -1.99 0.80 14.50
CA PRO A 68 -0.98 0.64 13.46
C PRO A 68 0.46 0.63 14.00
N LYS A 69 0.68 1.13 15.21
CA LYS A 69 1.97 1.09 15.89
C LYS A 69 2.56 -0.33 15.95
N ILE A 70 1.72 -1.36 15.98
CA ILE A 70 2.15 -2.76 15.94
C ILE A 70 3.01 -3.06 14.70
N ALA A 71 2.61 -2.54 13.54
CA ALA A 71 3.37 -2.71 12.31
C ALA A 71 4.66 -1.85 12.32
N PHE A 72 4.60 -0.63 12.82
CA PHE A 72 5.77 0.25 12.93
C PHE A 72 6.83 -0.33 13.86
N ASP A 73 6.44 -0.86 15.02
CA ASP A 73 7.37 -1.47 15.97
C ASP A 73 8.05 -2.71 15.39
N GLU A 74 7.33 -3.50 14.58
CA GLU A 74 7.90 -4.66 13.89
C GLU A 74 8.94 -4.25 12.84
N VAL A 75 8.68 -3.20 12.08
CA VAL A 75 9.58 -2.67 11.04
C VAL A 75 10.87 -2.09 11.65
N GLY A 76 10.75 -1.41 12.78
CA GLY A 76 11.87 -0.81 13.48
C GLY A 76 12.68 0.16 12.62
N ASN A 77 13.99 -0.06 12.52
CA ASN A 77 14.92 0.83 11.80
C ASN A 77 15.18 0.44 10.34
N LYS A 78 14.30 -0.33 9.72
CA LYS A 78 14.44 -0.70 8.30
C LYS A 78 14.11 0.46 7.37
N SER A 79 14.83 0.54 6.26
CA SER A 79 14.68 1.63 5.28
C SER A 79 13.41 1.50 4.45
N VAL A 80 12.97 0.26 4.19
CA VAL A 80 11.75 -0.03 3.43
C VAL A 80 10.98 -1.14 4.12
N ALA A 81 9.66 -0.99 4.23
CA ALA A 81 8.76 -2.06 4.66
C ALA A 81 7.71 -2.35 3.57
N ILE A 82 7.49 -3.65 3.34
CA ILE A 82 6.50 -4.18 2.39
C ILE A 82 5.71 -5.33 3.01
N THR A 83 4.51 -5.60 2.50
CA THR A 83 3.65 -6.70 2.96
C THR A 83 3.44 -7.75 1.87
N GLU A 84 3.37 -9.03 2.25
CA GLU A 84 2.99 -10.09 1.31
C GLU A 84 1.47 -10.05 1.02
N GLN A 85 1.09 -10.30 -0.23
CA GLN A 85 -0.32 -10.46 -0.59
C GLN A 85 -0.97 -11.71 0.01
N GLY A 86 -0.18 -12.72 0.34
CA GLY A 86 -0.71 -14.00 0.83
C GLY A 86 -1.53 -14.78 -0.21
N ILE A 87 -1.25 -14.60 -1.49
CA ILE A 87 -1.85 -15.34 -2.62
C ILE A 87 -1.04 -16.59 -2.97
N SER A 88 -1.63 -17.48 -3.79
CA SER A 88 -0.90 -18.66 -4.28
C SER A 88 0.25 -18.27 -5.22
N GLU A 89 1.27 -19.15 -5.33
CA GLU A 89 2.41 -18.94 -6.23
C GLU A 89 1.99 -18.69 -7.68
N LYS A 90 0.92 -19.36 -8.13
CA LYS A 90 0.37 -19.15 -9.47
C LYS A 90 -0.04 -17.70 -9.71
N PHE A 91 -0.77 -17.12 -8.75
CA PHE A 91 -1.19 -15.71 -8.84
C PHE A 91 -0.01 -14.75 -8.61
N ALA A 92 0.91 -15.09 -7.71
CA ALA A 92 2.10 -14.27 -7.47
C ALA A 92 2.99 -14.13 -8.72
N LYS A 93 3.04 -15.13 -9.60
CA LYS A 93 3.73 -15.02 -10.90
C LYS A 93 3.15 -13.92 -11.78
N THR A 94 1.86 -13.67 -11.71
CA THR A 94 1.18 -12.62 -12.48
C THR A 94 1.23 -11.27 -11.76
N TYR A 95 0.74 -11.24 -10.52
CA TYR A 95 0.45 -10.00 -9.82
C TYR A 95 1.58 -9.51 -8.91
N GLY A 96 2.61 -10.33 -8.68
CA GLY A 96 3.66 -10.07 -7.69
C GLY A 96 3.37 -10.73 -6.34
N LYS A 97 4.39 -10.89 -5.54
CA LYS A 97 4.33 -11.49 -4.20
C LYS A 97 3.83 -10.50 -3.15
N TYR A 98 4.16 -9.23 -3.35
CA TYR A 98 3.91 -8.14 -2.39
C TYR A 98 2.75 -7.25 -2.81
N CYS A 99 2.15 -6.56 -1.85
CA CYS A 99 1.03 -5.66 -2.05
C CYS A 99 1.42 -4.21 -1.75
N VAL A 100 0.92 -3.27 -2.55
CA VAL A 100 1.15 -1.84 -2.36
C VAL A 100 0.41 -1.28 -1.14
N GLN A 101 -0.61 -1.95 -0.66
CA GLN A 101 -1.54 -1.50 0.39
C GLN A 101 -0.91 -0.84 1.63
N TYR A 102 0.31 -1.26 2.00
CA TYR A 102 1.09 -0.75 3.12
C TYR A 102 2.57 -0.76 2.75
N LEU A 103 3.18 0.41 2.61
CA LEU A 103 4.58 0.58 2.27
C LEU A 103 5.19 1.67 3.15
N THR A 104 6.35 1.41 3.74
CA THR A 104 7.11 2.44 4.46
C THR A 104 8.44 2.70 3.75
N PHE A 105 8.82 3.97 3.66
CA PHE A 105 10.12 4.41 3.13
C PHE A 105 10.76 5.40 4.10
N ARG A 106 12.02 5.17 4.45
CA ARG A 106 12.84 6.13 5.17
C ARG A 106 13.55 7.08 4.22
N ASN A 107 13.85 8.25 4.73
CA ASN A 107 14.65 9.26 4.04
C ASN A 107 16.15 8.96 4.21
N ASP A 108 16.55 7.76 3.80
CA ASP A 108 17.94 7.28 3.77
C ASP A 108 18.29 6.71 2.38
N GLU A 109 19.53 6.28 2.20
CA GLU A 109 20.04 5.82 0.91
C GLU A 109 19.20 4.68 0.30
N ASP A 110 18.91 3.63 1.09
CA ASP A 110 18.13 2.48 0.63
C ASP A 110 16.65 2.85 0.38
N GLY A 111 16.03 3.61 1.29
CA GLY A 111 14.63 4.01 1.17
C GLY A 111 14.38 4.93 -0.02
N ILE A 112 15.21 5.97 -0.19
CA ILE A 112 15.13 6.88 -1.36
C ILE A 112 15.49 6.13 -2.64
N GLY A 113 16.52 5.28 -2.61
CA GLY A 113 16.91 4.47 -3.75
C GLY A 113 15.78 3.56 -4.25
N ALA A 114 15.11 2.87 -3.33
CA ALA A 114 13.98 2.00 -3.66
C ALA A 114 12.79 2.79 -4.20
N LEU A 115 12.44 3.89 -3.55
CA LEU A 115 11.30 4.73 -3.91
C LEU A 115 11.48 5.38 -5.29
N THR A 116 12.66 5.95 -5.56
CA THR A 116 12.95 6.60 -6.85
C THR A 116 13.04 5.58 -7.98
N TRP A 117 13.65 4.42 -7.74
CA TRP A 117 13.66 3.33 -8.72
C TRP A 117 12.24 2.87 -9.06
N TRP A 118 11.38 2.67 -8.06
CA TRP A 118 9.98 2.26 -8.27
C TRP A 118 9.19 3.33 -9.04
N ARG A 119 9.36 4.61 -8.69
CA ARG A 119 8.78 5.74 -9.41
C ARG A 119 9.15 5.73 -10.89
N ASP A 120 10.43 5.59 -11.18
CA ASP A 120 10.93 5.61 -12.56
C ASP A 120 10.38 4.42 -13.36
N ARG A 121 10.28 3.23 -12.73
CA ARG A 121 9.66 2.06 -13.37
C ARG A 121 8.16 2.25 -13.64
N CYS A 122 7.42 2.86 -12.71
CA CYS A 122 6.00 3.13 -12.90
C CYS A 122 5.75 4.19 -13.98
N ILE A 123 6.59 5.22 -14.07
CA ILE A 123 6.52 6.21 -15.16
C ILE A 123 6.82 5.54 -16.51
N GLU A 124 7.86 4.71 -16.59
CA GLU A 124 8.21 3.98 -17.80
C GLU A 124 7.08 3.04 -18.26
N TRP A 125 6.56 2.23 -17.33
CA TRP A 125 5.53 1.25 -17.63
C TRP A 125 4.69 0.91 -16.39
N CYS A 126 3.37 1.13 -16.48
CA CYS A 126 2.42 0.78 -15.42
C CYS A 126 1.04 0.53 -16.05
N PHE A 127 0.75 -0.75 -16.39
CA PHE A 127 -0.50 -1.14 -17.05
C PHE A 127 -1.14 -2.34 -16.37
N GLN A 128 -2.46 -2.47 -16.47
CA GLN A 128 -3.24 -3.59 -15.94
C GLN A 128 -3.15 -4.83 -16.86
N LYS A 129 -1.95 -5.23 -17.17
CA LYS A 129 -1.64 -6.42 -17.95
C LYS A 129 -0.31 -7.01 -17.54
N LEU A 130 -0.13 -8.32 -17.76
CA LEU A 130 1.16 -8.98 -17.60
C LEU A 130 1.96 -8.85 -18.90
N GLU A 131 3.09 -8.17 -18.86
CA GLU A 131 4.00 -8.00 -19.99
C GLU A 131 5.45 -7.89 -19.48
N ASP A 132 6.34 -8.66 -20.03
CA ASP A 132 7.78 -8.68 -19.65
C ASP A 132 8.01 -8.80 -18.14
N ASN A 133 7.24 -9.66 -17.48
CA ASN A 133 7.24 -9.85 -16.02
C ASN A 133 6.89 -8.57 -15.23
N ARG A 134 6.12 -7.65 -15.81
CA ARG A 134 5.58 -6.43 -15.19
C ARG A 134 4.06 -6.50 -15.09
N TYR A 135 3.48 -5.99 -14.01
CA TYR A 135 2.05 -5.87 -13.81
C TYR A 135 1.76 -4.71 -12.85
N GLY A 136 1.09 -3.65 -13.36
CA GLY A 136 0.80 -2.45 -12.57
C GLY A 136 2.05 -1.84 -11.94
N ASP A 137 1.86 -1.27 -10.78
CA ASP A 137 2.91 -0.74 -9.90
C ASP A 137 3.44 -1.82 -8.94
N GLN A 138 2.61 -2.78 -8.59
CA GLN A 138 2.82 -3.73 -7.50
C GLN A 138 3.89 -4.77 -7.78
N LYS A 139 3.98 -5.30 -9.00
CA LYS A 139 4.92 -6.37 -9.32
C LYS A 139 6.39 -5.94 -9.24
N TYR A 140 6.66 -4.66 -9.32
CA TYR A 140 7.99 -4.11 -9.10
C TYR A 140 8.51 -4.33 -7.67
N LEU A 141 7.62 -4.46 -6.69
CA LEU A 141 8.01 -4.74 -5.30
C LEU A 141 8.74 -6.07 -5.12
N ASP A 142 8.56 -7.03 -6.05
CA ASP A 142 9.29 -8.32 -6.05
C ASP A 142 10.80 -8.14 -6.18
N GLU A 143 11.25 -6.99 -6.69
CA GLU A 143 12.66 -6.66 -6.83
C GLU A 143 13.26 -6.01 -5.57
N PHE A 144 12.45 -5.46 -4.67
CA PHE A 144 12.94 -4.72 -3.50
C PHE A 144 13.87 -5.55 -2.62
N PRO A 145 13.52 -6.75 -2.15
CA PRO A 145 14.39 -7.55 -1.30
C PRO A 145 15.66 -8.06 -2.02
N LYS A 146 15.68 -8.01 -3.36
CA LYS A 146 16.83 -8.41 -4.16
C LYS A 146 17.83 -7.28 -4.36
N LYS A 147 17.34 -6.03 -4.46
CA LYS A 147 18.12 -4.84 -4.79
C LYS A 147 18.63 -4.09 -3.56
N TRP A 148 17.86 -4.05 -2.49
CA TRP A 148 18.19 -3.30 -1.27
C TRP A 148 18.28 -4.22 -0.06
N LYS A 149 19.32 -4.05 0.74
CA LYS A 149 19.59 -4.91 1.91
C LYS A 149 18.69 -4.59 3.09
N ASN A 150 18.24 -3.35 3.18
CA ASN A 150 17.50 -2.84 4.33
C ASN A 150 15.98 -2.85 4.14
N VAL A 151 15.49 -3.79 3.32
CA VAL A 151 14.06 -4.05 3.11
C VAL A 151 13.55 -5.05 4.14
N TYR A 152 12.42 -4.74 4.76
CA TYR A 152 11.71 -5.60 5.68
C TYR A 152 10.38 -6.07 5.08
N VAL A 153 10.16 -7.36 5.09
CA VAL A 153 8.86 -7.96 4.77
C VAL A 153 8.14 -8.18 6.09
N VAL A 154 7.04 -7.45 6.30
CA VAL A 154 6.23 -7.54 7.52
C VAL A 154 5.73 -8.97 7.69
N LYS A 155 5.94 -9.53 8.89
CA LYS A 155 5.64 -10.94 9.20
C LYS A 155 4.31 -11.10 9.93
N ASN A 156 3.86 -10.06 10.67
CA ASN A 156 2.58 -10.09 11.34
C ASN A 156 1.45 -10.24 10.31
N PRO A 157 0.73 -11.39 10.29
CA PRO A 157 -0.31 -11.64 9.32
C PRO A 157 -1.53 -10.70 9.47
N GLY A 158 -1.66 -10.02 10.61
CA GLY A 158 -2.68 -9.01 10.84
C GLY A 158 -2.47 -7.71 10.05
N VAL A 159 -1.28 -7.57 9.44
CA VAL A 159 -0.94 -6.46 8.56
C VAL A 159 -1.10 -6.92 7.11
N GLY A 160 -2.33 -6.87 6.58
CA GLY A 160 -2.57 -7.21 5.17
C GLY A 160 -3.63 -8.29 4.93
N ILE A 161 -4.60 -8.41 5.83
CA ILE A 161 -5.75 -9.28 5.60
C ILE A 161 -6.67 -8.64 4.56
N ALA A 162 -7.11 -9.44 3.60
CA ALA A 162 -7.91 -9.00 2.48
C ALA A 162 -8.87 -10.14 2.02
N PRO A 163 -9.87 -9.85 1.19
CA PRO A 163 -10.82 -10.87 0.71
C PRO A 163 -10.16 -12.09 0.06
N TRP A 164 -9.03 -11.90 -0.60
CA TRP A 164 -8.32 -12.99 -1.32
C TRP A 164 -7.48 -13.90 -0.42
N ASN A 165 -7.13 -13.49 0.81
CA ASN A 165 -6.27 -14.26 1.72
C ASN A 165 -6.92 -14.59 3.07
N MET A 166 -8.07 -14.00 3.41
CA MET A 166 -8.75 -14.18 4.70
C MET A 166 -9.04 -15.65 5.05
N HIS A 167 -9.25 -16.48 4.03
CA HIS A 167 -9.51 -17.92 4.22
C HIS A 167 -8.32 -18.70 4.82
N ARG A 168 -7.14 -18.09 4.90
CA ARG A 168 -5.92 -18.67 5.49
C ARG A 168 -5.88 -18.57 7.01
N TYR A 169 -6.78 -17.78 7.59
CA TYR A 169 -6.78 -17.43 9.00
C TYR A 169 -8.06 -17.93 9.68
N GLN A 170 -7.95 -18.25 10.96
CA GLN A 170 -9.12 -18.38 11.83
C GLN A 170 -9.27 -17.06 12.60
N TYR A 171 -10.49 -16.61 12.75
CA TYR A 171 -10.81 -15.31 13.32
C TYR A 171 -11.90 -15.44 14.39
N ASP A 172 -11.67 -14.89 15.59
CA ASP A 172 -12.61 -14.97 16.72
C ASP A 172 -13.37 -13.64 16.98
N GLY A 173 -13.20 -12.63 16.12
CA GLY A 173 -13.82 -11.31 16.24
C GLY A 173 -12.85 -10.20 16.69
N ARG A 174 -11.66 -10.53 17.17
CA ARG A 174 -10.62 -9.55 17.60
C ARG A 174 -9.22 -9.95 17.17
N GLU A 175 -8.93 -11.23 17.25
CA GLU A 175 -7.62 -11.80 16.96
C GLU A 175 -7.72 -12.82 15.84
N LEU A 176 -6.63 -13.00 15.15
CA LEU A 176 -6.51 -14.02 14.13
C LEU A 176 -5.52 -15.09 14.56
N SER A 177 -5.85 -16.34 14.29
CA SER A 177 -4.95 -17.46 14.48
C SER A 177 -4.36 -17.91 13.16
N TYR A 178 -3.04 -18.02 13.12
CA TYR A 178 -2.28 -18.45 11.95
C TYR A 178 -1.11 -19.33 12.36
N LYS A 179 -1.04 -20.55 11.84
CA LYS A 179 0.01 -21.55 12.15
C LYS A 179 0.20 -21.83 13.63
N GLY A 180 -0.88 -21.78 14.42
CA GLY A 180 -0.85 -22.07 15.85
C GLY A 180 -0.48 -20.89 16.76
N GLU A 181 -0.26 -19.72 16.19
CA GLU A 181 -0.01 -18.48 16.90
C GLU A 181 -1.18 -17.51 16.74
N THR A 182 -1.36 -16.60 17.68
CA THR A 182 -2.42 -15.58 17.69
C THR A 182 -1.82 -14.20 17.49
N TYR A 183 -2.46 -13.41 16.65
CA TYR A 183 -2.02 -12.08 16.25
C TYR A 183 -3.18 -11.07 16.31
N PRO A 184 -2.93 -9.80 16.69
CA PRO A 184 -3.92 -8.75 16.50
C PRO A 184 -4.15 -8.52 15.01
N GLN A 185 -5.42 -8.36 14.61
CA GLN A 185 -5.75 -7.90 13.28
C GLN A 185 -5.54 -6.39 13.21
N VAL A 186 -4.48 -5.95 12.54
CA VAL A 186 -4.14 -4.51 12.46
C VAL A 186 -5.08 -3.81 11.50
N PHE A 187 -5.24 -4.31 10.29
CA PHE A 187 -6.21 -3.78 9.35
C PHE A 187 -6.79 -4.86 8.42
N PHE A 188 -7.91 -4.54 7.82
CA PHE A 188 -8.52 -5.28 6.72
C PHE A 188 -8.52 -4.41 5.46
N HIS A 189 -8.02 -4.94 4.35
CA HIS A 189 -8.05 -4.29 3.05
C HIS A 189 -9.39 -4.59 2.36
N MET A 190 -10.25 -3.58 2.27
CA MET A 190 -11.62 -3.69 1.76
C MET A 190 -11.69 -3.76 0.23
N HIS A 191 -10.62 -4.20 -0.42
CA HIS A 191 -10.47 -4.20 -1.88
C HIS A 191 -11.66 -4.81 -2.60
N GLY A 192 -12.24 -4.04 -3.53
CA GLY A 192 -13.41 -4.45 -4.32
C GLY A 192 -14.73 -4.53 -3.55
N MET A 193 -14.72 -4.29 -2.24
CA MET A 193 -15.96 -4.21 -1.45
C MET A 193 -16.65 -2.87 -1.72
N LYS A 194 -17.95 -2.93 -1.99
CA LYS A 194 -18.79 -1.75 -2.08
C LYS A 194 -19.60 -1.68 -0.78
N PRO A 195 -19.31 -0.75 0.15
CA PRO A 195 -20.15 -0.58 1.32
C PRO A 195 -21.54 -0.15 0.86
N GLU A 196 -22.56 -0.95 1.15
CA GLU A 196 -23.94 -0.49 1.06
C GLU A 196 -24.17 0.47 2.21
N ILE A 197 -24.57 1.70 1.91
CA ILE A 197 -25.06 2.64 2.93
C ILE A 197 -26.42 2.12 3.36
N ILE A 198 -26.47 1.34 4.42
CA ILE A 198 -27.70 0.98 5.08
C ILE A 198 -28.15 2.24 5.83
N GLU A 199 -29.11 2.97 5.28
CA GLU A 199 -29.79 4.02 6.03
C GLU A 199 -30.46 3.37 7.24
N ALA A 200 -29.91 3.61 8.43
CA ALA A 200 -30.53 3.18 9.66
C ALA A 200 -31.89 3.91 9.76
N LYS A 201 -32.98 3.19 9.53
CA LYS A 201 -34.31 3.74 9.83
C LYS A 201 -34.37 4.01 11.34
N PRO A 202 -34.79 5.22 11.77
CA PRO A 202 -34.96 5.48 13.19
C PRO A 202 -35.93 4.44 13.76
N LEU A 203 -35.52 3.79 14.86
CA LEU A 203 -36.41 2.95 15.63
C LEU A 203 -37.60 3.81 16.06
N SER A 204 -38.79 3.52 15.53
CA SER A 204 -40.04 4.09 16.03
C SER A 204 -40.28 3.62 17.46
N HIS A 205 -40.23 4.51 18.40
CA HIS A 205 -40.66 4.27 19.79
C HIS A 205 -42.17 4.08 19.87
#